data_c9c84dec867c32ec6ed98dd0173cc27c
#
_entry.id   c9c84dec867c32ec6ed98dd0173cc27c
#
_cell.length_a   1.000
_cell.length_b   1.000
_cell.length_c   1.000
_cell.angle_alpha   90.00
_cell.angle_beta   90.00
_cell.angle_gamma   90.00
#
_symmetry.space_group_name_H-M   'P 1'
#
loop_
_entity.id
_entity.type
_entity.pdbx_description
1 polymer ?
#
loop_
_entity_poly.entity_id
_entity_poly.type
_entity_poly.pdbx_seq_one_letter_code
_entity_poly.pdbx_strand_id
1 'polypeptide(L)'
;MVAVSGVSNYSPVNNVNFRGKAEKTESLADNQEILAIKAEMPEDSFEIQHKDGKRELTKADKQEIIQKARAKAAGWSIFGEGFSTLYYALRSDKTIAKKFDLDLKEDKKLIKQIKRDQTLATLPAVVPGLGSAGALVAYIYCKNQDPEDIKVH
;
A
#
# COMPACT_ATOMS: atom_id res chain seq x y z
N MET A 1 -12.25 -68.89 -35.28
CA MET A 1 -11.10 -68.48 -34.44
C MET A 1 -10.36 -67.37 -35.15
N VAL A 2 -10.57 -66.18 -34.77
CA VAL A 2 -9.82 -65.03 -35.31
C VAL A 2 -9.53 -64.11 -34.12
N ALA A 3 -8.25 -64.00 -33.77
CA ALA A 3 -7.76 -63.09 -32.77
C ALA A 3 -7.53 -61.69 -33.40
N VAL A 4 -8.09 -60.65 -32.82
CA VAL A 4 -7.79 -59.29 -33.21
C VAL A 4 -7.13 -58.61 -32.01
N SER A 5 -5.83 -58.44 -32.11
CA SER A 5 -5.01 -57.62 -31.22
C SER A 5 -5.07 -56.16 -31.69
N GLY A 6 -5.75 -55.32 -30.97
CA GLY A 6 -5.74 -53.87 -31.15
C GLY A 6 -4.82 -53.21 -30.13
N VAL A 7 -3.62 -52.89 -30.53
CA VAL A 7 -2.68 -52.04 -29.74
C VAL A 7 -2.99 -50.59 -30.07
N SER A 8 -3.59 -49.88 -29.13
CA SER A 8 -3.82 -48.43 -29.21
C SER A 8 -2.58 -47.73 -28.65
N ASN A 9 -1.75 -47.16 -29.54
CA ASN A 9 -0.64 -46.28 -29.21
C ASN A 9 -1.21 -44.90 -28.86
N TYR A 10 -1.28 -44.59 -27.58
CA TYR A 10 -1.42 -43.20 -27.13
C TYR A 10 -0.06 -42.53 -27.16
N SER A 11 0.13 -41.63 -28.12
CA SER A 11 1.23 -40.67 -28.13
C SER A 11 0.95 -39.55 -27.13
N PRO A 12 1.87 -39.21 -26.27
CA PRO A 12 1.70 -38.01 -25.40
C PRO A 12 1.87 -36.77 -26.26
N VAL A 13 0.82 -35.95 -26.28
CA VAL A 13 0.78 -34.68 -26.97
C VAL A 13 1.68 -33.70 -26.25
N ASN A 14 2.76 -33.41 -26.89
CA ASN A 14 3.53 -32.17 -26.99
C ASN A 14 3.33 -31.09 -25.94
N ASN A 15 4.42 -30.86 -25.23
CA ASN A 15 4.90 -29.59 -24.71
C ASN A 15 4.53 -28.40 -25.62
N VAL A 16 3.55 -27.63 -25.19
CA VAL A 16 3.38 -26.27 -25.70
C VAL A 16 4.41 -25.40 -25.01
N ASN A 17 5.57 -25.24 -25.63
CA ASN A 17 6.52 -24.21 -25.28
C ASN A 17 5.91 -22.84 -25.60
N PHE A 18 5.27 -22.23 -24.62
CA PHE A 18 4.99 -20.81 -24.68
C PHE A 18 6.32 -20.05 -24.58
N ARG A 19 6.84 -19.72 -25.73
CA ARG A 19 8.00 -18.84 -25.88
C ARG A 19 7.55 -17.38 -25.77
N GLY A 20 7.19 -16.98 -24.55
CA GLY A 20 7.02 -15.57 -24.17
C GLY A 20 8.36 -15.00 -23.74
N LYS A 21 9.18 -14.56 -24.70
CA LYS A 21 10.52 -14.01 -24.44
C LYS A 21 10.56 -12.48 -24.47
N ALA A 22 9.43 -11.80 -24.35
CA ALA A 22 9.35 -10.33 -24.43
C ALA A 22 8.87 -9.64 -23.14
N GLU A 23 8.35 -10.37 -22.14
CA GLU A 23 7.78 -9.73 -20.93
C GLU A 23 8.70 -9.73 -19.70
N LYS A 24 9.90 -10.30 -19.79
CA LYS A 24 10.76 -10.45 -18.60
C LYS A 24 11.60 -9.23 -18.23
N THR A 25 11.74 -8.24 -19.09
CA THR A 25 12.61 -7.08 -18.80
C THR A 25 11.88 -5.95 -18.08
N GLU A 26 10.61 -5.73 -18.36
CA GLU A 26 9.82 -4.70 -17.65
C GLU A 26 9.50 -5.14 -16.21
N SER A 27 9.18 -6.42 -15.98
CA SER A 27 8.85 -6.91 -14.65
C SER A 27 10.04 -6.92 -13.67
N LEU A 28 11.28 -6.93 -14.15
CA LEU A 28 12.48 -6.90 -13.30
C LEU A 28 12.81 -5.48 -12.83
N ALA A 29 12.60 -4.48 -13.68
CA ALA A 29 12.77 -3.08 -13.30
C ALA A 29 11.71 -2.66 -12.27
N ASP A 30 10.45 -3.00 -12.50
CA ASP A 30 9.35 -2.75 -11.57
C ASP A 30 9.58 -3.44 -10.21
N ASN A 31 10.09 -4.68 -10.22
CA ASN A 31 10.39 -5.39 -8.98
C ASN A 31 11.56 -4.78 -8.20
N GLN A 32 12.56 -4.22 -8.86
CA GLN A 32 13.67 -3.55 -8.20
C GLN A 32 13.22 -2.23 -7.56
N GLU A 33 12.38 -1.46 -8.26
CA GLU A 33 11.83 -0.23 -7.73
C GLU A 33 10.89 -0.49 -6.55
N ILE A 34 10.04 -1.51 -6.62
CA ILE A 34 9.18 -1.96 -5.52
C ILE A 34 10.00 -2.44 -4.32
N LEU A 35 11.10 -3.17 -4.55
CA LEU A 35 11.99 -3.63 -3.47
C LEU A 35 12.74 -2.45 -2.83
N ALA A 36 13.16 -1.46 -3.62
CA ALA A 36 13.79 -0.25 -3.10
C ALA A 36 12.82 0.55 -2.22
N ILE A 37 11.56 0.71 -2.67
CA ILE A 37 10.50 1.37 -1.88
C ILE A 37 10.25 0.60 -0.58
N LYS A 38 10.25 -0.74 -0.61
CA LYS A 38 10.09 -1.57 0.59
C LYS A 38 11.25 -1.40 1.58
N ALA A 39 12.47 -1.25 1.08
CA ALA A 39 13.65 -1.00 1.91
C ALA A 39 13.68 0.41 2.51
N GLU A 40 13.11 1.40 1.79
CA GLU A 40 12.98 2.78 2.28
C GLU A 40 11.78 2.99 3.22
N MET A 41 10.85 2.02 3.29
CA MET A 41 9.72 2.11 4.22
C MET A 41 10.24 1.89 5.64
N PRO A 42 10.19 2.91 6.51
CA PRO A 42 10.67 2.75 7.88
C PRO A 42 9.85 1.67 8.59
N GLU A 43 10.56 0.65 9.09
CA GLU A 43 9.99 -0.30 10.03
C GLU A 43 9.43 0.49 11.21
N ASP A 44 8.14 0.44 11.37
CA ASP A 44 7.25 0.79 12.51
C ASP A 44 7.69 1.82 13.58
N SER A 45 8.84 2.45 13.48
CA SER A 45 9.29 3.46 14.42
C SER A 45 8.93 4.87 13.92
N PHE A 46 7.67 5.23 14.08
CA PHE A 46 7.27 6.62 14.08
C PHE A 46 7.50 7.16 15.48
N GLU A 47 8.75 7.40 15.82
CA GLU A 47 9.12 8.15 17.02
C GLU A 47 8.93 9.63 16.73
N ILE A 48 7.74 10.15 17.08
CA ILE A 48 7.64 11.57 17.42
C ILE A 48 8.38 11.66 18.76
N GLN A 49 9.53 12.33 18.79
CA GLN A 49 10.23 12.60 20.05
C GLN A 49 9.33 13.46 20.93
N HIS A 50 8.54 12.83 21.80
CA HIS A 50 7.87 13.51 22.86
C HIS A 50 8.90 13.88 23.93
N LYS A 51 9.26 15.15 23.92
CA LYS A 51 9.83 15.79 25.11
C LYS A 51 8.67 16.01 26.08
N ASP A 52 8.78 15.44 27.28
CA ASP A 52 7.81 15.48 28.35
C ASP A 52 6.97 16.76 28.46
N GLY A 53 5.67 16.63 28.27
CA GLY A 53 4.66 17.67 28.38
C GLY A 53 3.66 17.55 27.24
N LYS A 54 2.34 17.53 27.56
CA LYS A 54 1.28 17.58 26.56
C LYS A 54 1.48 18.79 25.66
N ARG A 55 2.08 18.57 24.50
CA ARG A 55 2.32 19.60 23.51
C ARG A 55 1.08 19.71 22.63
N GLU A 56 0.45 20.85 22.63
CA GLU A 56 -0.56 21.15 21.62
C GLU A 56 0.06 21.05 20.22
N LEU A 57 -0.46 20.15 19.39
CA LEU A 57 0.00 19.96 18.04
C LEU A 57 -0.22 21.22 17.21
N THR A 58 0.85 21.77 16.66
CA THR A 58 0.76 22.89 15.73
C THR A 58 0.04 22.46 14.43
N LYS A 59 -0.39 23.44 13.63
CA LYS A 59 -0.98 23.14 12.31
C LYS A 59 0.03 22.38 11.42
N ALA A 60 1.30 22.77 11.45
CA ALA A 60 2.36 22.13 10.70
C ALA A 60 2.55 20.66 11.14
N ASP A 61 2.59 20.39 12.45
CA ASP A 61 2.70 19.03 12.98
C ASP A 61 1.54 18.15 12.47
N LYS A 62 0.31 18.67 12.50
CA LYS A 62 -0.88 17.95 12.03
C LYS A 62 -0.80 17.64 10.52
N GLN A 63 -0.33 18.59 9.72
CA GLN A 63 -0.15 18.43 8.28
C GLN A 63 0.90 17.36 7.97
N GLU A 64 2.03 17.39 8.67
CA GLU A 64 3.10 16.41 8.53
C GLU A 64 2.65 14.99 8.91
N ILE A 65 1.89 14.86 10.02
CA ILE A 65 1.31 13.58 10.44
C ILE A 65 0.39 13.01 9.35
N ILE A 66 -0.49 13.85 8.77
CA ILE A 66 -1.41 13.43 7.72
C ILE A 66 -0.63 13.00 6.47
N GLN A 67 0.38 13.76 6.04
CA GLN A 67 1.21 13.41 4.88
C GLN A 67 1.89 12.06 5.07
N LYS A 68 2.57 11.86 6.19
CA LYS A 68 3.26 10.61 6.52
C LYS A 68 2.27 9.45 6.61
N ALA A 69 1.08 9.68 7.16
CA ALA A 69 0.03 8.68 7.24
C ALA A 69 -0.48 8.24 5.86
N ARG A 70 -0.68 9.20 4.94
CA ARG A 70 -1.08 8.94 3.55
C ARG A 70 0.00 8.18 2.78
N ALA A 71 1.23 8.66 2.82
CA ALA A 71 2.36 8.03 2.12
C ALA A 71 2.56 6.58 2.61
N LYS A 72 2.50 6.35 3.92
CA LYS A 72 2.61 5.01 4.48
C LYS A 72 1.46 4.10 4.04
N ALA A 73 0.23 4.60 4.00
CA ALA A 73 -0.92 3.82 3.55
C ALA A 73 -0.81 3.46 2.05
N ALA A 74 -0.47 4.42 1.20
CA ALA A 74 -0.25 4.20 -0.22
C ALA A 74 0.90 3.20 -0.46
N GLY A 75 2.02 3.32 0.26
CA GLY A 75 3.14 2.39 0.17
C GLY A 75 2.74 0.95 0.52
N TRP A 76 1.99 0.75 1.59
CA TRP A 76 1.48 -0.58 1.95
C TRP A 76 0.50 -1.13 0.92
N SER A 77 -0.25 -0.29 0.21
CA SER A 77 -1.20 -0.75 -0.81
C SER A 77 -0.54 -1.30 -2.06
N ILE A 78 0.75 -1.01 -2.30
CA ILE A 78 1.54 -1.60 -3.39
C ILE A 78 1.63 -3.12 -3.21
N PHE A 79 1.75 -3.58 -1.96
CA PHE A 79 1.92 -5.01 -1.65
C PHE A 79 0.60 -5.70 -1.27
N GLY A 80 -0.33 -4.96 -0.68
CA GLY A 80 -1.57 -5.50 -0.11
C GLY A 80 -2.80 -5.32 -1.00
N GLU A 81 -2.68 -4.66 -2.16
CA GLU A 81 -3.79 -4.40 -3.09
C GLU A 81 -5.07 -3.97 -2.36
N GLY A 82 -6.22 -4.60 -2.68
CA GLY A 82 -7.52 -4.27 -2.08
C GLY A 82 -7.63 -4.55 -0.58
N PHE A 83 -6.84 -5.46 -0.02
CA PHE A 83 -6.85 -5.75 1.41
C PHE A 83 -6.35 -4.58 2.25
N SER A 84 -5.40 -3.80 1.75
CA SER A 84 -4.90 -2.63 2.46
C SER A 84 -5.99 -1.57 2.63
N THR A 85 -6.81 -1.34 1.63
CA THR A 85 -7.95 -0.39 1.73
C THR A 85 -8.95 -0.83 2.79
N LEU A 86 -9.31 -2.12 2.81
CA LEU A 86 -10.19 -2.68 3.84
C LEU A 86 -9.58 -2.54 5.24
N TYR A 87 -8.29 -2.86 5.38
CA TYR A 87 -7.57 -2.72 6.65
C TYR A 87 -7.62 -1.29 7.19
N TYR A 88 -7.33 -0.27 6.35
CA TYR A 88 -7.35 1.12 6.78
C TYR A 88 -8.76 1.62 7.07
N ALA A 89 -9.78 1.17 6.31
CA ALA A 89 -11.17 1.50 6.54
C ALA A 89 -11.72 0.94 7.87
N LEU A 90 -11.31 -0.28 8.24
CA LEU A 90 -11.79 -0.95 9.45
C LEU A 90 -10.94 -0.67 10.70
N ARG A 91 -9.80 -0.02 10.54
CA ARG A 91 -8.89 0.27 11.65
C ARG A 91 -9.57 1.13 12.73
N SER A 92 -9.37 0.77 14.01
CA SER A 92 -9.96 1.49 15.12
C SER A 92 -9.26 2.84 15.39
N ASP A 93 -10.03 3.81 15.86
CA ASP A 93 -9.50 5.13 16.23
C ASP A 93 -8.43 5.03 17.32
N LYS A 94 -8.58 4.07 18.26
CA LYS A 94 -7.59 3.78 19.31
C LYS A 94 -6.23 3.36 18.73
N THR A 95 -6.24 2.55 17.67
CA THR A 95 -5.01 2.10 17.02
C THR A 95 -4.32 3.25 16.29
N ILE A 96 -5.09 4.16 15.68
CA ILE A 96 -4.55 5.35 15.02
C ILE A 96 -3.96 6.29 16.07
N ALA A 97 -4.70 6.58 17.14
CA ALA A 97 -4.25 7.42 18.23
C ALA A 97 -2.94 6.91 18.83
N LYS A 98 -2.85 5.62 19.15
CA LYS A 98 -1.62 5.01 19.66
C LYS A 98 -0.45 5.09 18.69
N LYS A 99 -0.70 4.93 17.39
CA LYS A 99 0.37 4.93 16.38
C LYS A 99 0.99 6.29 16.13
N PHE A 100 0.18 7.35 16.24
CA PHE A 100 0.61 8.73 15.99
C PHE A 100 0.71 9.53 17.30
N ASP A 101 0.59 8.85 18.44
CA ASP A 101 0.66 9.43 19.80
C ASP A 101 -0.28 10.64 19.98
N LEU A 102 -1.56 10.41 19.59
CA LEU A 102 -2.63 11.39 19.61
C LEU A 102 -3.57 11.14 20.79
N ASP A 103 -4.14 12.20 21.36
CA ASP A 103 -5.19 12.06 22.36
C ASP A 103 -6.53 11.72 21.69
N LEU A 104 -7.17 10.64 22.19
CA LEU A 104 -8.46 10.17 21.64
C LEU A 104 -9.60 11.17 21.78
N LYS A 105 -9.54 12.07 22.78
CA LYS A 105 -10.60 13.05 23.05
C LYS A 105 -10.31 14.36 22.34
N GLU A 106 -9.09 14.87 22.51
CA GLU A 106 -8.67 16.18 22.00
C GLU A 106 -8.48 16.13 20.47
N ASP A 107 -7.83 15.08 19.95
CA ASP A 107 -7.49 14.94 18.51
C ASP A 107 -8.49 14.12 17.72
N LYS A 108 -9.72 13.95 18.20
CA LYS A 108 -10.73 13.11 17.54
C LYS A 108 -11.00 13.48 16.08
N LYS A 109 -10.98 14.76 15.75
CA LYS A 109 -11.15 15.22 14.36
C LYS A 109 -9.96 14.82 13.51
N LEU A 110 -8.74 15.03 14.00
CA LEU A 110 -7.49 14.65 13.32
C LEU A 110 -7.43 13.13 13.09
N ILE A 111 -7.77 12.32 14.09
CA ILE A 111 -7.81 10.85 13.98
C ILE A 111 -8.78 10.41 12.87
N LYS A 112 -9.97 10.99 12.82
CA LYS A 112 -10.95 10.70 11.76
C LYS A 112 -10.45 11.13 10.38
N GLN A 113 -9.78 12.28 10.29
CA GLN A 113 -9.18 12.76 9.06
C GLN A 113 -8.06 11.83 8.60
N ILE A 114 -7.15 11.43 9.49
CA ILE A 114 -6.09 10.46 9.18
C ILE A 114 -6.68 9.16 8.64
N LYS A 115 -7.69 8.60 9.30
CA LYS A 115 -8.36 7.39 8.87
C LYS A 115 -8.93 7.50 7.46
N ARG A 116 -9.68 8.57 7.20
CA ARG A 116 -10.25 8.87 5.88
C ARG A 116 -9.18 9.01 4.81
N ASP A 117 -8.14 9.76 5.13
CA ASP A 117 -7.08 10.09 4.18
C ASP A 117 -6.19 8.88 3.87
N GLN A 118 -5.94 8.01 4.85
CA GLN A 118 -5.29 6.72 4.63
C GLN A 118 -6.12 5.83 3.70
N THR A 119 -7.43 5.73 3.94
CA THR A 119 -8.33 4.95 3.07
C THR A 119 -8.34 5.51 1.65
N LEU A 120 -8.42 6.83 1.48
CA LEU A 120 -8.39 7.48 0.17
C LEU A 120 -7.07 7.25 -0.57
N ALA A 121 -5.93 7.29 0.14
CA ALA A 121 -4.62 7.05 -0.43
C ALA A 121 -4.43 5.60 -0.95
N THR A 122 -5.21 4.65 -0.45
CA THR A 122 -5.17 3.25 -0.89
C THR A 122 -6.16 2.93 -2.02
N LEU A 123 -7.12 3.82 -2.32
CA LEU A 123 -8.12 3.58 -3.37
C LEU A 123 -7.54 3.28 -4.75
N PRO A 124 -6.45 3.94 -5.23
CA PRO A 124 -5.89 3.64 -6.53
C PRO A 124 -5.47 2.18 -6.71
N ALA A 125 -5.12 1.48 -5.61
CA ALA A 125 -4.79 0.06 -5.66
C ALA A 125 -6.00 -0.85 -5.94
N VAL A 126 -7.21 -0.38 -5.69
CA VAL A 126 -8.46 -1.16 -5.86
C VAL A 126 -9.06 -0.96 -7.25
N VAL A 127 -8.62 0.06 -7.98
CA VAL A 127 -9.15 0.36 -9.32
C VAL A 127 -8.75 -0.77 -10.29
N PRO A 128 -9.72 -1.43 -10.95
CA PRO A 128 -9.41 -2.48 -11.92
C PRO A 128 -8.46 -1.97 -13.02
N GLY A 129 -7.41 -2.72 -13.27
CA GLY A 129 -6.39 -2.37 -14.27
C GLY A 129 -5.26 -1.45 -13.78
N LEU A 130 -5.38 -0.84 -12.60
CA LEU A 130 -4.29 -0.04 -12.01
C LEU A 130 -3.50 -0.82 -10.96
N GLY A 131 -4.17 -1.52 -10.04
CA GLY A 131 -3.56 -2.36 -9.02
C GLY A 131 -2.35 -1.72 -8.31
N SER A 132 -1.22 -2.44 -8.27
CA SER A 132 0.03 -1.98 -7.68
C SER A 132 0.63 -0.75 -8.36
N ALA A 133 0.46 -0.60 -9.68
CA ALA A 133 0.91 0.60 -10.40
C ALA A 133 0.17 1.86 -9.94
N GLY A 134 -1.15 1.78 -9.75
CA GLY A 134 -1.94 2.88 -9.20
C GLY A 134 -1.53 3.24 -7.77
N ALA A 135 -1.22 2.21 -6.96
CA ALA A 135 -0.71 2.40 -5.61
C ALA A 135 0.66 3.08 -5.60
N LEU A 136 1.56 2.71 -6.51
CA LEU A 136 2.88 3.33 -6.66
C LEU A 136 2.77 4.82 -7.01
N VAL A 137 1.93 5.16 -7.98
CA VAL A 137 1.67 6.57 -8.34
C VAL A 137 1.12 7.34 -7.15
N ALA A 138 0.16 6.77 -6.41
CA ALA A 138 -0.39 7.38 -5.21
C ALA A 138 0.68 7.59 -4.12
N TYR A 139 1.58 6.61 -3.94
CA TYR A 139 2.68 6.71 -2.99
C TYR A 139 3.64 7.86 -3.34
N ILE A 140 4.10 7.91 -4.59
CA ILE A 140 4.99 8.98 -5.08
C ILE A 140 4.33 10.35 -4.92
N TYR A 141 3.05 10.46 -5.27
CA TYR A 141 2.29 11.69 -5.10
C TYR A 141 2.22 12.12 -3.63
N CYS A 142 1.81 11.21 -2.72
CA CYS A 142 1.71 11.52 -1.29
C CYS A 142 3.06 11.83 -0.64
N LYS A 143 4.15 11.18 -1.08
CA LYS A 143 5.51 11.42 -0.57
C LYS A 143 6.02 12.82 -0.97
N ASN A 144 5.73 13.24 -2.19
CA ASN A 144 6.22 14.51 -2.76
C ASN A 144 5.25 15.69 -2.54
N GLN A 145 4.08 15.45 -1.96
CA GLN A 145 3.12 16.52 -1.66
C GLN A 145 3.68 17.40 -0.53
N ASP A 146 3.61 18.73 -0.71
CA ASP A 146 4.00 19.66 0.34
C ASP A 146 3.01 19.54 1.53
N PRO A 147 3.50 19.39 2.77
CA PRO A 147 2.64 19.36 3.95
C PRO A 147 1.72 20.59 4.07
N GLU A 148 2.19 21.77 3.63
CA GLU A 148 1.43 23.02 3.71
C GLU A 148 0.16 23.01 2.85
N ASP A 149 0.13 22.22 1.77
CA ASP A 149 -1.04 22.07 0.90
C ASP A 149 -2.13 21.19 1.52
N ILE A 150 -1.82 20.49 2.60
CA ILE A 150 -2.75 19.59 3.26
C ILE A 150 -3.73 20.38 4.15
N LYS A 151 -5.00 20.33 3.81
CA LYS A 151 -6.05 20.93 4.63
C LYS A 151 -6.29 20.11 5.90
N VAL A 152 -6.17 20.76 7.05
CA VAL A 152 -6.52 20.20 8.37
C VAL A 152 -7.92 20.68 8.73
N HIS A 153 -8.82 19.74 9.03
CA HIS A 153 -10.24 20.00 9.35
C HIS A 153 -10.57 19.79 10.82
#